data_890295acf4d0b3038c47292e040efe79
#
_entry.id   890295acf4d0b3038c47292e040efe79
#
_cell.length_a   1.000
_cell.length_b   1.000
_cell.length_c   1.000
_cell.angle_alpha   90.00
_cell.angle_beta   90.00
_cell.angle_gamma   90.00
#
_symmetry.space_group_name_H-M   'P 1'
#
loop_
_entity.id
_entity.type
_entity.pdbx_description
1 polymer ?
#
loop_
_entity_poly.entity_id
_entity_poly.type
_entity_poly.pdbx_seq_one_letter_code
_entity_poly.pdbx_strand_id
1 'polypeptide(L)'
;MLVRRDWMDSLGISNPESFQDFADMTIAFAKNDPDGNGIDDTLGYNVNSINALGKWVILGIAPECNVYSWTENNGFYVPSWSTDAFKQVVKDYRLLYEEGGLDPDFYTKSPSAVMDDFAAGRLGALEYKSSPSSLMELKNRWDALNDKSFEDCVDVLPVFPAPDGIRYSNSSSIFWSESYISSDVDDTKAERILALFEFLLSDEGQDFCHYGLEGIDYEKDKDGNYSCLLDTKGESLTTALARKYPSSILFSGIATWGGSWKDFEVNDM
;
A
#
# COMPACT_ATOMS: atom_id res chain seq x y z
N MET A 1 4.87 -0.62 -7.28
CA MET A 1 4.01 -1.52 -8.07
C MET A 1 4.48 -2.95 -7.89
N LEU A 2 3.60 -3.86 -7.57
CA LEU A 2 3.88 -5.30 -7.56
C LEU A 2 3.64 -5.87 -8.95
N VAL A 3 4.51 -6.78 -9.39
CA VAL A 3 4.38 -7.43 -10.70
C VAL A 3 4.70 -8.91 -10.57
N ARG A 4 4.10 -9.71 -11.42
CA ARG A 4 4.43 -11.12 -11.61
C ARG A 4 5.74 -11.23 -12.38
N ARG A 5 6.86 -11.36 -11.63
CA ARG A 5 8.19 -11.55 -12.21
C ARG A 5 8.27 -12.81 -13.06
N ASP A 6 7.70 -13.90 -12.56
CA ASP A 6 7.62 -15.17 -13.28
C ASP A 6 6.89 -15.04 -14.64
N TRP A 7 5.87 -14.18 -14.74
CA TRP A 7 5.19 -13.88 -16.00
C TRP A 7 6.04 -13.03 -16.94
N MET A 8 6.73 -12.02 -16.38
CA MET A 8 7.68 -11.23 -17.17
C MET A 8 8.77 -12.12 -17.77
N ASP A 9 9.33 -13.02 -16.97
CA ASP A 9 10.38 -13.95 -17.41
C ASP A 9 9.86 -14.92 -18.48
N SER A 10 8.65 -15.47 -18.31
CA SER A 10 8.04 -16.39 -19.28
C SER A 10 7.77 -15.73 -20.64
N LEU A 11 7.44 -14.45 -20.64
CA LEU A 11 7.17 -13.67 -21.85
C LEU A 11 8.40 -12.90 -22.38
N GLY A 12 9.55 -12.95 -21.68
CA GLY A 12 10.76 -12.22 -22.05
C GLY A 12 10.63 -10.69 -21.94
N ILE A 13 9.83 -10.22 -20.99
CA ILE A 13 9.54 -8.80 -20.77
C ILE A 13 10.53 -8.21 -19.75
N SER A 14 11.13 -7.07 -20.10
CA SER A 14 11.99 -6.28 -19.21
C SER A 14 11.18 -5.31 -18.34
N ASN A 15 11.82 -4.74 -17.32
CA ASN A 15 11.18 -3.70 -16.50
C ASN A 15 10.76 -2.50 -17.37
N PRO A 16 9.54 -1.98 -17.20
CA PRO A 16 9.05 -0.86 -18.00
C PRO A 16 9.83 0.43 -17.67
N GLU A 17 10.25 1.13 -18.71
CA GLU A 17 10.95 2.42 -18.65
C GLU A 17 10.12 3.57 -19.25
N SER A 18 8.89 3.26 -19.68
CA SER A 18 7.92 4.22 -20.18
C SER A 18 6.49 3.73 -19.95
N PHE A 19 5.52 4.63 -20.11
CA PHE A 19 4.11 4.21 -20.13
C PHE A 19 3.84 3.18 -21.25
N GLN A 20 4.47 3.31 -22.41
CA GLN A 20 4.27 2.35 -23.50
C GLN A 20 4.77 0.94 -23.11
N ASP A 21 5.95 0.84 -22.49
CA ASP A 21 6.47 -0.46 -22.02
C ASP A 21 5.55 -1.07 -20.96
N PHE A 22 5.02 -0.24 -20.06
CA PHE A 22 4.04 -0.65 -19.07
C PHE A 22 2.73 -1.14 -19.71
N ALA A 23 2.24 -0.42 -20.73
CA ALA A 23 1.05 -0.84 -21.46
C ALA A 23 1.28 -2.16 -22.20
N ASP A 24 2.39 -2.29 -22.91
CA ASP A 24 2.75 -3.52 -23.64
C ASP A 24 2.88 -4.72 -22.67
N MET A 25 3.49 -4.51 -21.51
CA MET A 25 3.60 -5.53 -20.46
C MET A 25 2.22 -5.99 -19.96
N THR A 26 1.37 -5.05 -19.58
CA THR A 26 0.05 -5.38 -18.98
C THR A 26 -0.90 -5.99 -20.02
N ILE A 27 -0.83 -5.54 -21.28
CA ILE A 27 -1.57 -6.14 -22.39
C ILE A 27 -1.08 -7.56 -22.67
N ALA A 28 0.24 -7.79 -22.62
CA ALA A 28 0.81 -9.12 -22.80
C ALA A 28 0.40 -10.06 -21.67
N PHE A 29 0.33 -9.60 -20.43
CA PHE A 29 -0.17 -10.39 -19.32
C PHE A 29 -1.62 -10.84 -19.52
N ALA A 30 -2.45 -9.99 -20.12
CA ALA A 30 -3.85 -10.31 -20.36
C ALA A 30 -4.10 -11.19 -21.61
N LYS A 31 -3.17 -11.21 -22.59
CA LYS A 31 -3.44 -11.84 -23.90
C LYS A 31 -2.56 -13.04 -24.24
N ASN A 32 -1.42 -13.21 -23.56
CA ASN A 32 -0.39 -14.16 -24.00
C ASN A 32 -0.22 -15.36 -23.07
N ASP A 33 -1.24 -15.70 -22.27
CA ASP A 33 -1.22 -16.89 -21.39
C ASP A 33 0.09 -17.00 -20.59
N PRO A 34 0.42 -16.01 -19.75
CA PRO A 34 1.72 -15.93 -19.08
C PRO A 34 1.93 -17.04 -18.04
N ASP A 35 0.87 -17.65 -17.52
CA ASP A 35 0.90 -18.76 -16.57
C ASP A 35 0.97 -20.15 -17.28
N GLY A 36 0.77 -20.17 -18.61
CA GLY A 36 0.91 -21.34 -19.45
C GLY A 36 -0.16 -22.40 -19.24
N ASN A 37 -1.33 -22.02 -18.75
CA ASN A 37 -2.44 -22.96 -18.47
C ASN A 37 -3.32 -23.25 -19.71
N GLY A 38 -3.16 -22.50 -20.80
CA GLY A 38 -3.90 -22.62 -22.06
C GLY A 38 -5.32 -22.04 -21.99
N ILE A 39 -5.63 -21.24 -20.97
CA ILE A 39 -6.93 -20.60 -20.76
C ILE A 39 -6.74 -19.08 -20.83
N ASP A 40 -7.65 -18.36 -21.45
CA ASP A 40 -7.68 -16.90 -21.49
C ASP A 40 -8.43 -16.37 -20.24
N ASP A 41 -7.73 -16.41 -19.08
CA ASP A 41 -8.30 -16.05 -17.77
C ASP A 41 -7.38 -15.12 -16.95
N THR A 42 -6.31 -14.63 -17.54
CA THR A 42 -5.38 -13.70 -16.90
C THR A 42 -5.73 -12.24 -17.17
N LEU A 43 -5.41 -11.38 -16.20
CA LEU A 43 -5.65 -9.93 -16.21
C LEU A 43 -4.31 -9.19 -16.20
N GLY A 44 -4.27 -8.03 -16.86
CA GLY A 44 -3.05 -7.23 -16.94
C GLY A 44 -2.74 -6.48 -15.67
N TYR A 45 -3.49 -5.41 -15.39
CA TYR A 45 -3.24 -4.47 -14.32
C TYR A 45 -4.51 -4.07 -13.59
N ASN A 46 -4.40 -3.85 -12.27
CA ASN A 46 -5.43 -3.21 -11.46
C ASN A 46 -4.81 -2.46 -10.28
N VAL A 47 -5.64 -1.70 -9.56
CA VAL A 47 -5.25 -0.92 -8.37
C VAL A 47 -5.96 -1.41 -7.12
N ASN A 48 -5.24 -1.50 -6.01
CA ASN A 48 -5.84 -1.77 -4.71
C ASN A 48 -6.33 -0.47 -4.07
N SER A 49 -7.33 0.15 -4.67
CA SER A 49 -7.87 1.43 -4.19
C SER A 49 -9.30 1.63 -4.65
N ILE A 50 -10.08 2.33 -3.82
CA ILE A 50 -11.39 2.87 -4.24
C ILE A 50 -11.24 3.97 -5.31
N ASN A 51 -10.03 4.53 -5.47
CA ASN A 51 -9.66 5.45 -6.52
C ASN A 51 -9.20 4.65 -7.74
N ALA A 52 -10.11 4.29 -8.59
CA ALA A 52 -9.94 3.32 -9.68
C ALA A 52 -8.77 3.57 -10.66
N LEU A 53 -8.17 4.76 -10.65
CA LEU A 53 -7.02 5.08 -11.51
C LEU A 53 -5.67 4.97 -10.78
N GLY A 54 -5.64 4.65 -9.47
CA GLY A 54 -4.39 4.60 -8.72
C GLY A 54 -3.77 5.96 -8.43
N LYS A 55 -2.52 5.96 -8.00
CA LYS A 55 -1.78 7.17 -7.61
C LYS A 55 -0.42 7.28 -8.27
N TRP A 56 0.25 6.14 -8.50
CA TRP A 56 1.65 6.13 -8.91
C TRP A 56 1.81 6.03 -10.42
N VAL A 57 1.02 5.22 -11.09
CA VAL A 57 1.02 5.13 -12.57
C VAL A 57 0.70 6.49 -13.19
N ILE A 58 -0.25 7.24 -12.60
CA ILE A 58 -0.56 8.62 -13.03
C ILE A 58 0.68 9.51 -13.02
N LEU A 59 1.55 9.41 -12.01
CA LEU A 59 2.76 10.22 -11.92
C LEU A 59 3.81 9.88 -13.00
N GLY A 60 3.81 8.65 -13.49
CA GLY A 60 4.62 8.25 -14.64
C GLY A 60 4.09 8.77 -15.96
N ILE A 61 2.80 9.12 -16.05
CA ILE A 61 2.18 9.71 -17.25
C ILE A 61 2.27 11.25 -17.21
N ALA A 62 1.82 11.85 -16.12
CA ALA A 62 1.70 13.29 -15.92
C ALA A 62 1.94 13.64 -14.43
N PRO A 63 3.18 13.90 -14.03
CA PRO A 63 3.54 14.08 -12.61
C PRO A 63 2.83 15.26 -11.93
N GLU A 64 2.42 16.27 -12.71
CA GLU A 64 1.60 17.38 -12.21
C GLU A 64 0.16 16.99 -11.86
N CYS A 65 -0.30 15.80 -12.25
CA CYS A 65 -1.67 15.33 -12.08
C CYS A 65 -1.86 14.48 -10.81
N ASN A 66 -1.16 14.80 -9.73
CA ASN A 66 -1.44 14.17 -8.44
C ASN A 66 -2.91 14.39 -8.05
N VAL A 67 -3.67 13.31 -7.90
CA VAL A 67 -5.12 13.33 -7.63
C VAL A 67 -5.54 14.08 -6.35
N TYR A 68 -4.61 14.33 -5.45
CA TYR A 68 -4.85 15.08 -4.21
C TYR A 68 -4.31 16.51 -4.24
N SER A 69 -3.73 16.95 -5.36
CA SER A 69 -3.11 18.27 -5.46
C SER A 69 -4.00 19.27 -6.18
N TRP A 70 -3.77 20.51 -5.84
CA TRP A 70 -4.26 21.67 -6.55
C TRP A 70 -3.07 22.31 -7.26
N THR A 71 -3.30 22.77 -8.46
CA THR A 71 -2.28 23.44 -9.26
C THR A 71 -2.77 24.79 -9.77
N GLU A 72 -1.85 25.70 -10.03
CA GLU A 72 -2.19 26.95 -10.69
C GLU A 72 -2.42 26.71 -12.18
N ASN A 73 -3.55 27.21 -12.67
CA ASN A 73 -3.89 27.20 -14.08
C ASN A 73 -4.54 28.54 -14.46
N ASN A 74 -3.85 29.37 -15.26
CA ASN A 74 -4.28 30.68 -15.73
C ASN A 74 -4.68 31.64 -14.58
N GLY A 75 -3.92 31.67 -13.49
CA GLY A 75 -4.17 32.54 -12.33
C GLY A 75 -5.21 32.01 -11.34
N PHE A 76 -5.72 30.80 -11.54
CA PHE A 76 -6.65 30.12 -10.64
C PHE A 76 -6.05 28.85 -10.08
N TYR A 77 -6.28 28.56 -8.80
CA TYR A 77 -6.01 27.23 -8.23
C TYR A 77 -7.16 26.30 -8.60
N VAL A 78 -6.83 25.24 -9.31
CA VAL A 78 -7.78 24.20 -9.75
C VAL A 78 -7.31 22.82 -9.31
N PRO A 79 -8.21 21.85 -9.12
CA PRO A 79 -7.80 20.48 -8.91
C PRO A 79 -6.98 19.98 -10.11
N SER A 80 -5.88 19.28 -9.86
CA SER A 80 -4.98 18.81 -10.93
C SER A 80 -5.68 17.92 -11.97
N TRP A 81 -6.69 17.17 -11.56
CA TRP A 81 -7.52 16.34 -12.45
C TRP A 81 -8.43 17.15 -13.41
N SER A 82 -8.53 18.48 -13.26
CA SER A 82 -9.28 19.35 -14.17
C SER A 82 -8.40 20.00 -15.26
N THR A 83 -7.11 19.67 -15.31
CA THR A 83 -6.14 20.22 -16.26
C THR A 83 -6.08 19.45 -17.58
N ASP A 84 -5.46 20.06 -18.61
CA ASP A 84 -5.25 19.39 -19.89
C ASP A 84 -4.28 18.19 -19.76
N ALA A 85 -3.33 18.25 -18.82
CA ALA A 85 -2.42 17.14 -18.55
C ALA A 85 -3.17 15.88 -18.10
N PHE A 86 -4.23 16.03 -17.30
CA PHE A 86 -5.06 14.89 -16.89
C PHE A 86 -5.84 14.25 -18.06
N LYS A 87 -6.08 15.00 -19.13
CA LYS A 87 -6.67 14.40 -20.35
C LYS A 87 -5.75 13.37 -20.97
N GLN A 88 -4.43 13.53 -20.85
CA GLN A 88 -3.49 12.51 -21.31
C GLN A 88 -3.58 11.26 -20.44
N VAL A 89 -3.65 11.40 -19.12
CA VAL A 89 -3.89 10.26 -18.20
C VAL A 89 -5.13 9.48 -18.61
N VAL A 90 -6.24 10.17 -18.86
CA VAL A 90 -7.50 9.52 -19.27
C VAL A 90 -7.35 8.79 -20.61
N LYS A 91 -6.63 9.38 -21.59
CA LYS A 91 -6.38 8.73 -22.89
C LYS A 91 -5.56 7.45 -22.73
N ASP A 92 -4.51 7.49 -21.90
CA ASP A 92 -3.62 6.38 -21.69
C ASP A 92 -4.32 5.23 -20.93
N TYR A 93 -5.11 5.54 -19.91
CA TYR A 93 -5.94 4.55 -19.25
C TYR A 93 -7.04 3.97 -20.15
N ARG A 94 -7.59 4.80 -21.04
CA ARG A 94 -8.54 4.34 -22.04
C ARG A 94 -7.88 3.37 -23.03
N LEU A 95 -6.64 3.64 -23.46
CA LEU A 95 -5.86 2.72 -24.27
C LEU A 95 -5.68 1.38 -23.56
N LEU A 96 -5.23 1.40 -22.28
CA LEU A 96 -5.08 0.19 -21.47
C LEU A 96 -6.39 -0.61 -21.38
N TYR A 97 -7.51 0.08 -21.19
CA TYR A 97 -8.82 -0.56 -21.10
C TYR A 97 -9.26 -1.17 -22.43
N GLU A 98 -9.17 -0.41 -23.54
CA GLU A 98 -9.59 -0.84 -24.88
C GLU A 98 -8.72 -2.00 -25.38
N GLU A 99 -7.44 -2.02 -25.03
CA GLU A 99 -6.50 -3.08 -25.40
C GLU A 99 -6.47 -4.25 -24.40
N GLY A 100 -7.22 -4.18 -23.30
CA GLY A 100 -7.33 -5.25 -22.31
C GLY A 100 -6.20 -5.30 -21.29
N GLY A 101 -5.28 -4.33 -21.28
CA GLY A 101 -4.21 -4.23 -20.29
C GLY A 101 -4.69 -3.82 -18.90
N LEU A 102 -5.84 -3.16 -18.79
CA LEU A 102 -6.52 -2.83 -17.53
C LEU A 102 -7.64 -3.84 -17.29
N ASP A 103 -7.76 -4.34 -16.07
CA ASP A 103 -8.86 -5.21 -15.66
C ASP A 103 -10.20 -4.56 -16.04
N PRO A 104 -11.08 -5.22 -16.82
CA PRO A 104 -12.34 -4.64 -17.25
C PRO A 104 -13.28 -4.27 -16.10
N ASP A 105 -13.13 -4.93 -14.96
CA ASP A 105 -13.93 -4.71 -13.75
C ASP A 105 -13.25 -3.78 -12.73
N PHE A 106 -12.20 -3.05 -13.15
CA PHE A 106 -11.37 -2.21 -12.28
C PHE A 106 -12.16 -1.26 -11.38
N TYR A 107 -13.31 -0.77 -11.84
CA TYR A 107 -14.15 0.20 -11.13
C TYR A 107 -15.22 -0.42 -10.22
N THR A 108 -15.42 -1.74 -10.30
CA THR A 108 -16.44 -2.46 -9.52
C THR A 108 -15.84 -3.35 -8.45
N LYS A 109 -14.59 -3.80 -8.63
CA LYS A 109 -13.91 -4.68 -7.68
C LYS A 109 -13.53 -3.93 -6.40
N SER A 110 -13.78 -4.57 -5.27
CA SER A 110 -13.26 -4.07 -3.99
C SER A 110 -11.75 -4.27 -3.92
N PRO A 111 -11.03 -3.47 -3.09
CA PRO A 111 -9.60 -3.68 -2.86
C PRO A 111 -9.24 -5.11 -2.47
N SER A 112 -10.08 -5.77 -1.64
CA SER A 112 -9.85 -7.16 -1.25
C SER A 112 -9.97 -8.11 -2.44
N ALA A 113 -10.98 -7.93 -3.31
CA ALA A 113 -11.14 -8.76 -4.49
C ALA A 113 -9.97 -8.65 -5.48
N VAL A 114 -9.39 -7.46 -5.62
CA VAL A 114 -8.18 -7.25 -6.44
C VAL A 114 -6.96 -7.96 -5.85
N MET A 115 -6.81 -7.94 -4.52
CA MET A 115 -5.75 -8.70 -3.83
C MET A 115 -5.95 -10.22 -4.00
N ASP A 116 -7.19 -10.69 -3.93
CA ASP A 116 -7.52 -12.10 -4.14
C ASP A 116 -7.22 -12.54 -5.58
N ASP A 117 -7.47 -11.69 -6.57
CA ASP A 117 -7.11 -11.96 -7.97
C ASP A 117 -5.59 -12.04 -8.16
N PHE A 118 -4.84 -11.15 -7.53
CA PHE A 118 -3.38 -11.19 -7.59
C PHE A 118 -2.82 -12.44 -6.89
N ALA A 119 -3.28 -12.71 -5.68
CA ALA A 119 -2.86 -13.87 -4.90
C ALA A 119 -3.26 -15.21 -5.56
N ALA A 120 -4.39 -15.25 -6.24
CA ALA A 120 -4.83 -16.44 -6.98
C ALA A 120 -4.13 -16.63 -8.34
N GLY A 121 -3.15 -15.76 -8.67
CA GLY A 121 -2.41 -15.87 -9.94
C GLY A 121 -3.20 -15.43 -11.17
N ARG A 122 -4.24 -14.63 -11.01
CA ARG A 122 -5.04 -14.12 -12.14
C ARG A 122 -4.67 -12.71 -12.59
N LEU A 123 -3.94 -11.93 -11.78
CA LEU A 123 -3.58 -10.54 -12.06
C LEU A 123 -2.06 -10.38 -12.16
N GLY A 124 -1.58 -9.77 -13.24
CA GLY A 124 -0.15 -9.65 -13.52
C GLY A 124 0.56 -8.47 -12.86
N ALA A 125 -0.14 -7.34 -12.72
CA ALA A 125 0.42 -6.14 -12.10
C ALA A 125 -0.60 -5.47 -11.17
N LEU A 126 -0.11 -5.02 -10.01
CA LEU A 126 -0.94 -4.45 -8.95
C LEU A 126 -0.29 -3.19 -8.37
N GLU A 127 -1.00 -2.07 -8.42
CA GLU A 127 -0.61 -0.90 -7.63
C GLU A 127 -1.04 -1.10 -6.18
N TYR A 128 -0.07 -1.35 -5.30
CA TYR A 128 -0.31 -1.74 -3.92
C TYR A 128 0.60 -1.01 -2.94
N LYS A 129 0.21 -0.99 -1.68
CA LYS A 129 1.03 -0.42 -0.60
C LYS A 129 2.28 -1.27 -0.43
N SER A 130 3.43 -0.62 -0.26
CA SER A 130 4.73 -1.28 -0.05
C SER A 130 5.16 -1.32 1.42
N SER A 131 4.24 -1.13 2.37
CA SER A 131 4.56 -1.33 3.79
C SER A 131 4.74 -2.82 4.09
N PRO A 132 5.63 -3.20 5.02
CA PRO A 132 5.84 -4.59 5.39
C PRO A 132 4.54 -5.33 5.74
N SER A 133 3.70 -4.74 6.57
CA SER A 133 2.40 -5.33 6.95
C SER A 133 1.47 -5.58 5.76
N SER A 134 1.46 -4.67 4.79
CA SER A 134 0.64 -4.85 3.58
C SER A 134 1.18 -5.95 2.68
N LEU A 135 2.51 -6.02 2.52
CA LEU A 135 3.14 -7.09 1.75
C LEU A 135 2.94 -8.45 2.41
N MET A 136 3.04 -8.53 3.75
CA MET A 136 2.77 -9.74 4.51
C MET A 136 1.31 -10.19 4.36
N GLU A 137 0.34 -9.27 4.40
CA GLU A 137 -1.06 -9.61 4.16
C GLU A 137 -1.25 -10.25 2.78
N LEU A 138 -0.64 -9.70 1.74
CA LEU A 138 -0.73 -10.24 0.39
C LEU A 138 0.01 -11.56 0.26
N LYS A 139 1.20 -11.68 0.88
CA LYS A 139 1.96 -12.93 0.93
C LYS A 139 1.17 -14.04 1.61
N ASN A 140 0.53 -13.79 2.74
CA ASN A 140 -0.29 -14.79 3.43
C ASN A 140 -1.45 -15.30 2.56
N ARG A 141 -2.07 -14.41 1.76
CA ARG A 141 -3.08 -14.82 0.77
C ARG A 141 -2.48 -15.67 -0.34
N TRP A 142 -1.29 -15.29 -0.82
CA TRP A 142 -0.57 -16.02 -1.84
C TRP A 142 -0.20 -17.44 -1.40
N ASP A 143 0.43 -17.57 -0.23
CA ASP A 143 0.91 -18.85 0.31
C ASP A 143 -0.24 -19.83 0.61
N ALA A 144 -1.45 -19.32 0.84
CA ALA A 144 -2.64 -20.13 1.00
C ALA A 144 -3.17 -20.74 -0.32
N LEU A 145 -2.76 -20.20 -1.48
CA LEU A 145 -3.32 -20.54 -2.78
C LEU A 145 -2.28 -21.12 -3.76
N ASN A 146 -0.97 -20.94 -3.50
CA ASN A 146 0.08 -21.30 -4.43
C ASN A 146 1.13 -22.19 -3.78
N ASP A 147 1.69 -23.10 -4.55
CA ASP A 147 2.83 -23.95 -4.14
C ASP A 147 4.18 -23.24 -4.34
N LYS A 148 4.23 -22.19 -5.19
CA LYS A 148 5.44 -21.38 -5.42
C LYS A 148 5.51 -20.26 -4.41
N SER A 149 6.72 -19.94 -3.91
CA SER A 149 6.89 -18.85 -2.97
C SER A 149 6.53 -17.49 -3.60
N PHE A 150 6.03 -16.59 -2.77
CA PHE A 150 5.71 -15.23 -3.19
C PHE A 150 6.95 -14.49 -3.71
N GLU A 151 8.11 -14.69 -3.05
CA GLU A 151 9.38 -14.04 -3.35
C GLU A 151 9.98 -14.49 -4.69
N ASP A 152 9.69 -15.73 -5.10
CA ASP A 152 10.16 -16.24 -6.40
C ASP A 152 9.29 -15.75 -7.57
N CYS A 153 8.05 -15.37 -7.30
CA CYS A 153 7.08 -15.04 -8.33
C CYS A 153 6.75 -13.54 -8.45
N VAL A 154 6.97 -12.77 -7.38
CA VAL A 154 6.54 -11.37 -7.29
C VAL A 154 7.73 -10.45 -7.07
N ASP A 155 7.76 -9.35 -7.81
CA ASP A 155 8.76 -8.30 -7.64
C ASP A 155 8.11 -6.95 -7.36
N VAL A 156 8.86 -6.08 -6.68
CA VAL A 156 8.45 -4.70 -6.40
C VAL A 156 9.19 -3.76 -7.33
N LEU A 157 8.52 -3.29 -8.36
CA LEU A 157 9.10 -2.36 -9.31
C LEU A 157 8.75 -0.91 -8.97
N PRO A 158 9.70 0.04 -9.14
CA PRO A 158 9.36 1.44 -9.21
C PRO A 158 8.43 1.69 -10.40
N VAL A 159 7.61 2.71 -10.31
CA VAL A 159 6.86 3.17 -11.49
C VAL A 159 7.85 3.69 -12.54
N PHE A 160 7.52 3.50 -13.79
CA PHE A 160 8.30 3.97 -14.94
C PHE A 160 8.51 5.51 -14.88
N PRO A 161 9.58 6.05 -15.52
CA PRO A 161 9.82 7.49 -15.59
C PRO A 161 8.70 8.22 -16.34
N ALA A 162 8.43 9.44 -15.90
CA ALA A 162 7.60 10.37 -16.68
C ALA A 162 8.30 10.79 -18.00
N PRO A 163 7.61 11.49 -18.91
CA PRO A 163 8.18 11.89 -20.21
C PRO A 163 9.46 12.73 -20.14
N ASP A 164 9.74 13.35 -19.00
CA ASP A 164 11.00 14.09 -18.75
C ASP A 164 12.17 13.19 -18.29
N GLY A 165 11.94 11.88 -18.18
CA GLY A 165 12.92 10.90 -17.71
C GLY A 165 13.07 10.80 -16.21
N ILE A 166 12.23 11.49 -15.42
CA ILE A 166 12.28 11.52 -13.96
C ILE A 166 11.21 10.55 -13.41
N ARG A 167 11.60 9.79 -12.37
CA ARG A 167 10.65 8.99 -11.59
C ARG A 167 10.10 9.81 -10.45
N TYR A 168 8.80 10.01 -10.44
CA TYR A 168 8.10 10.76 -9.42
C TYR A 168 7.48 9.84 -8.38
N SER A 169 7.43 10.32 -7.15
CA SER A 169 6.71 9.67 -6.05
C SER A 169 5.91 10.70 -5.26
N ASN A 170 4.79 10.28 -4.70
CA ASN A 170 4.06 11.13 -3.77
C ASN A 170 4.85 11.29 -2.47
N SER A 171 5.12 12.53 -2.07
CA SER A 171 5.48 12.81 -0.69
C SER A 171 4.19 12.85 0.13
N SER A 172 4.13 12.07 1.20
CA SER A 172 3.05 12.21 2.17
C SER A 172 3.25 13.48 3.00
N SER A 173 2.15 14.04 3.49
CA SER A 173 2.22 15.04 4.57
C SER A 173 3.02 14.47 5.75
N ILE A 174 3.75 15.33 6.45
CA ILE A 174 4.48 14.93 7.66
C ILE A 174 3.54 14.56 8.81
N PHE A 175 2.25 14.80 8.66
CA PHE A 175 1.20 14.40 9.59
C PHE A 175 -0.03 13.91 8.81
N TRP A 176 -0.73 12.95 9.39
CA TRP A 176 -1.99 12.42 8.86
C TRP A 176 -3.20 12.94 9.63
N SER A 177 -3.04 13.13 10.92
CA SER A 177 -4.11 13.58 11.84
C SER A 177 -3.54 14.49 12.91
N GLU A 178 -4.41 15.22 13.56
CA GLU A 178 -4.09 16.13 14.64
C GLU A 178 -5.01 15.81 15.84
N SER A 179 -4.48 15.99 17.04
CA SER A 179 -5.24 15.88 18.28
C SER A 179 -5.41 17.26 18.90
N TYR A 180 -6.61 17.59 19.30
CA TYR A 180 -6.95 18.88 19.90
C TYR A 180 -7.43 18.70 21.33
N ILE A 181 -7.04 19.62 22.22
CA ILE A 181 -7.58 19.75 23.57
C ILE A 181 -8.60 20.88 23.54
N SER A 182 -9.83 20.62 24.02
CA SER A 182 -10.86 21.68 24.09
C SER A 182 -10.40 22.84 24.97
N SER A 183 -10.69 24.05 24.56
CA SER A 183 -10.44 25.27 25.36
C SER A 183 -11.25 25.34 26.69
N ASP A 184 -12.28 24.51 26.81
CA ASP A 184 -13.12 24.44 28.02
C ASP A 184 -12.56 23.53 29.11
N VAL A 185 -11.41 22.91 28.85
CA VAL A 185 -10.71 22.04 29.82
C VAL A 185 -9.94 22.93 30.79
N ASP A 186 -10.07 22.66 32.09
CA ASP A 186 -9.28 23.33 33.12
C ASP A 186 -7.80 22.91 33.05
N ASP A 187 -6.91 23.74 33.61
CA ASP A 187 -5.46 23.56 33.54
C ASP A 187 -5.03 22.21 34.12
N THR A 188 -5.62 21.76 35.22
CA THR A 188 -5.26 20.47 35.83
C THR A 188 -5.57 19.29 34.92
N LYS A 189 -6.68 19.35 34.21
CA LYS A 189 -7.07 18.32 33.24
C LYS A 189 -6.21 18.41 31.97
N ALA A 190 -5.89 19.62 31.51
CA ALA A 190 -4.98 19.82 30.39
C ALA A 190 -3.60 19.24 30.66
N GLU A 191 -3.02 19.49 31.85
CA GLU A 191 -1.74 18.91 32.29
C GLU A 191 -1.78 17.37 32.28
N ARG A 192 -2.87 16.75 32.72
CA ARG A 192 -3.03 15.30 32.71
C ARG A 192 -3.14 14.72 31.30
N ILE A 193 -3.82 15.44 30.38
CA ILE A 193 -3.89 15.04 28.97
C ILE A 193 -2.52 15.12 28.32
N LEU A 194 -1.76 16.20 28.57
CA LEU A 194 -0.39 16.35 28.06
C LEU A 194 0.54 15.28 28.62
N ALA A 195 0.45 14.94 29.93
CA ALA A 195 1.21 13.87 30.53
C ALA A 195 0.87 12.50 29.91
N LEU A 196 -0.40 12.27 29.55
CA LEU A 196 -0.79 11.06 28.80
C LEU A 196 -0.14 11.04 27.41
N PHE A 197 -0.13 12.16 26.69
CA PHE A 197 0.52 12.23 25.39
C PHE A 197 2.02 12.01 25.49
N GLU A 198 2.68 12.60 26.49
CA GLU A 198 4.09 12.37 26.76
C GLU A 198 4.40 10.88 27.05
N PHE A 199 3.56 10.23 27.84
CA PHE A 199 3.68 8.78 28.08
C PHE A 199 3.49 7.98 26.79
N LEU A 200 2.47 8.27 25.97
CA LEU A 200 2.21 7.57 24.71
C LEU A 200 3.34 7.76 23.68
N LEU A 201 4.10 8.84 23.75
CA LEU A 201 5.25 9.10 22.90
C LEU A 201 6.57 8.56 23.46
N SER A 202 6.56 8.02 24.71
CA SER A 202 7.72 7.34 25.28
C SER A 202 7.89 5.94 24.69
N ASP A 203 9.10 5.36 24.80
CA ASP A 203 9.35 3.98 24.36
C ASP A 203 8.40 2.96 25.00
N GLU A 204 8.11 3.12 26.29
CA GLU A 204 7.16 2.26 27.03
C GLU A 204 5.74 2.39 26.48
N GLY A 205 5.28 3.61 26.22
CA GLY A 205 3.95 3.86 25.65
C GLY A 205 3.83 3.35 24.23
N GLN A 206 4.88 3.51 23.43
CA GLN A 206 4.97 2.97 22.06
C GLN A 206 4.89 1.44 22.09
N ASP A 207 5.73 0.79 22.90
CA ASP A 207 5.75 -0.66 23.03
C ASP A 207 4.38 -1.19 23.49
N PHE A 208 3.75 -0.54 24.47
CA PHE A 208 2.41 -0.93 24.91
C PHE A 208 1.36 -0.82 23.79
N CYS A 209 1.38 0.28 23.03
CA CYS A 209 0.39 0.50 21.96
C CYS A 209 0.57 -0.46 20.79
N HIS A 210 1.80 -0.86 20.47
CA HIS A 210 2.10 -1.69 19.32
C HIS A 210 2.21 -3.17 19.64
N TYR A 211 2.65 -3.52 20.85
CA TYR A 211 2.98 -4.90 21.21
C TYR A 211 2.24 -5.42 22.44
N GLY A 212 1.67 -4.54 23.26
CA GLY A 212 1.01 -4.90 24.50
C GLY A 212 1.94 -4.85 25.71
N LEU A 213 1.81 -5.79 26.64
CA LEU A 213 2.58 -5.84 27.86
C LEU A 213 3.74 -6.84 27.75
N GLU A 214 4.96 -6.39 28.09
CA GLU A 214 6.15 -7.22 28.10
C GLU A 214 5.98 -8.39 29.12
N GLY A 215 6.43 -9.58 28.70
CA GLY A 215 6.28 -10.81 29.48
C GLY A 215 4.87 -11.41 29.44
N ILE A 216 3.90 -10.77 28.82
CA ILE A 216 2.50 -11.23 28.68
C ILE A 216 2.10 -11.36 27.22
N ASP A 217 2.34 -10.33 26.42
CA ASP A 217 1.96 -10.26 25.02
C ASP A 217 3.16 -10.36 24.09
N TYR A 218 4.32 -9.95 24.58
CA TYR A 218 5.59 -10.05 23.88
C TYR A 218 6.76 -10.22 24.84
N GLU A 219 7.90 -10.65 24.32
CA GLU A 219 9.19 -10.67 25.01
C GLU A 219 10.22 -9.92 24.18
N LYS A 220 11.21 -9.32 24.85
CA LYS A 220 12.42 -8.77 24.22
C LYS A 220 13.61 -9.67 24.56
N ASP A 221 14.41 -10.01 23.55
CA ASP A 221 15.69 -10.66 23.78
C ASP A 221 16.76 -9.63 24.20
N LYS A 222 17.95 -10.12 24.54
CA LYS A 222 19.10 -9.29 24.92
C LYS A 222 19.58 -8.33 23.83
N ASP A 223 19.26 -8.61 22.58
CA ASP A 223 19.64 -7.83 21.40
C ASP A 223 18.54 -6.83 21.03
N GLY A 224 17.41 -6.84 21.79
CA GLY A 224 16.28 -5.94 21.64
C GLY A 224 15.30 -6.37 20.57
N ASN A 225 15.33 -7.62 20.12
CA ASN A 225 14.34 -8.14 19.18
C ASN A 225 13.08 -8.56 19.94
N TYR A 226 11.94 -8.36 19.30
CA TYR A 226 10.64 -8.68 19.84
C TYR A 226 10.19 -10.06 19.38
N SER A 227 9.54 -10.79 20.30
CA SER A 227 8.86 -12.06 19.99
C SER A 227 7.42 -11.98 20.51
N CYS A 228 6.45 -12.27 19.65
CA CYS A 228 5.03 -12.23 20.02
C CYS A 228 4.64 -13.46 20.86
N LEU A 229 4.04 -13.23 22.02
CA LEU A 229 3.46 -14.27 22.88
C LEU A 229 1.93 -14.34 22.77
N LEU A 230 1.32 -13.33 22.15
CA LEU A 230 -0.13 -13.23 22.04
C LEU A 230 -0.66 -14.23 21.00
N ASP A 231 -1.67 -15.02 21.40
CA ASP A 231 -2.41 -15.84 20.44
C ASP A 231 -3.28 -14.94 19.54
N THR A 232 -2.78 -14.69 18.33
CA THR A 232 -3.45 -13.87 17.34
C THR A 232 -4.61 -14.57 16.65
N LYS A 233 -4.71 -15.90 16.75
CA LYS A 233 -5.72 -16.73 16.05
C LYS A 233 -5.74 -16.53 14.53
N GLY A 234 -4.58 -16.21 13.95
CA GLY A 234 -4.44 -15.91 12.52
C GLY A 234 -4.89 -14.50 12.11
N GLU A 235 -5.23 -13.63 13.06
CA GLU A 235 -5.49 -12.21 12.82
C GLU A 235 -4.19 -11.40 12.88
N SER A 236 -4.20 -10.15 12.40
CA SER A 236 -3.07 -9.24 12.61
C SER A 236 -2.86 -8.95 14.11
N LEU A 237 -1.63 -8.68 14.49
CA LEU A 237 -1.29 -8.31 15.88
C LEU A 237 -2.13 -7.12 16.36
N THR A 238 -2.31 -6.09 15.52
CA THR A 238 -3.15 -4.92 15.83
C THR A 238 -4.59 -5.32 16.15
N THR A 239 -5.18 -6.25 15.39
CA THR A 239 -6.53 -6.75 15.65
C THR A 239 -6.60 -7.54 16.95
N ALA A 240 -5.62 -8.40 17.20
CA ALA A 240 -5.55 -9.19 18.42
C ALA A 240 -5.38 -8.31 19.67
N LEU A 241 -4.53 -7.28 19.61
CA LEU A 241 -4.36 -6.29 20.67
C LEU A 241 -5.63 -5.46 20.89
N ALA A 242 -6.29 -5.00 19.84
CA ALA A 242 -7.55 -4.26 19.95
C ALA A 242 -8.66 -5.10 20.60
N ARG A 243 -8.66 -6.41 20.38
CA ARG A 243 -9.58 -7.34 21.05
C ARG A 243 -9.26 -7.48 22.53
N LYS A 244 -7.96 -7.58 22.89
CA LYS A 244 -7.52 -7.75 24.28
C LYS A 244 -7.57 -6.43 25.05
N TYR A 245 -7.17 -5.34 24.41
CA TYR A 245 -7.11 -3.98 24.96
C TYR A 245 -7.89 -3.01 24.08
N PRO A 246 -9.22 -2.96 24.16
CA PRO A 246 -10.05 -2.18 23.22
C PRO A 246 -9.72 -0.68 23.15
N SER A 247 -9.15 -0.12 24.22
CA SER A 247 -8.74 1.29 24.22
C SER A 247 -7.39 1.55 23.54
N SER A 248 -6.56 0.53 23.34
CA SER A 248 -5.21 0.71 22.76
C SER A 248 -5.29 1.26 21.34
N ILE A 249 -6.28 0.87 20.55
CA ILE A 249 -6.47 1.34 19.20
C ILE A 249 -6.72 2.86 19.10
N LEU A 250 -7.32 3.45 20.15
CA LEU A 250 -7.52 4.91 20.22
C LEU A 250 -6.20 5.63 20.50
N PHE A 251 -5.35 5.03 21.32
CA PHE A 251 -4.06 5.58 21.69
C PHE A 251 -2.98 5.33 20.65
N SER A 252 -3.05 4.23 19.91
CA SER A 252 -2.10 3.94 18.83
C SER A 252 -2.07 5.04 17.76
N GLY A 253 -3.19 5.69 17.49
CA GLY A 253 -3.26 6.84 16.59
C GLY A 253 -2.42 8.05 17.03
N ILE A 254 -2.23 8.24 18.35
CA ILE A 254 -1.34 9.26 18.92
C ILE A 254 0.10 8.77 18.92
N ALA A 255 0.31 7.52 19.29
CA ALA A 255 1.62 6.88 19.40
C ALA A 255 2.31 6.68 18.04
N THR A 256 1.58 6.45 16.96
CA THR A 256 2.10 6.08 15.62
C THR A 256 3.14 7.04 15.06
N TRP A 257 3.13 8.33 15.48
CA TRP A 257 3.99 9.36 14.91
C TRP A 257 5.21 9.72 15.77
N GLY A 258 5.36 9.11 16.93
CA GLY A 258 6.31 9.54 17.95
C GLY A 258 7.69 8.93 17.88
N GLY A 259 7.98 7.96 17.05
CA GLY A 259 9.27 7.31 17.12
C GLY A 259 9.54 6.21 16.11
N SER A 260 10.71 5.64 16.21
CA SER A 260 11.12 4.44 15.47
C SER A 260 10.56 3.20 16.18
N TRP A 261 9.26 2.93 16.06
CA TRP A 261 8.72 1.65 16.50
C TRP A 261 9.27 0.52 15.63
N LYS A 262 9.53 -0.61 16.25
CA LYS A 262 10.01 -1.79 15.56
C LYS A 262 8.82 -2.63 15.12
N ASP A 263 8.84 -3.02 13.85
CA ASP A 263 7.80 -3.85 13.27
C ASP A 263 8.15 -5.33 13.46
N PHE A 264 7.38 -6.08 14.17
CA PHE A 264 7.54 -7.53 14.31
C PHE A 264 7.51 -8.23 12.96
N GLU A 265 6.66 -7.74 12.07
CA GLU A 265 6.41 -8.34 10.76
C GLU A 265 7.64 -8.26 9.85
N VAL A 266 8.59 -7.35 10.15
CA VAL A 266 9.85 -7.23 9.41
C VAL A 266 10.90 -8.22 9.89
N ASN A 267 10.83 -8.65 11.16
CA ASN A 267 11.82 -9.57 11.73
C ASN A 267 11.51 -11.05 11.45
N ASP A 268 10.30 -11.34 10.99
CA ASP A 268 9.84 -12.69 10.65
C ASP A 268 9.85 -12.97 9.13
N MET A 269 10.28 -11.99 8.34
CA MET A 269 10.62 -12.13 6.91
C MET A 269 12.14 -12.34 6.80
#